data_c57a0ed7a9ac1b122c3a47fa74128cc9
#
_entry.id   c57a0ed7a9ac1b122c3a47fa74128cc9
#
_cell.length_a   1.000
_cell.length_b   1.000
_cell.length_c   1.000
_cell.angle_alpha   90.00
_cell.angle_beta   90.00
_cell.angle_gamma   90.00
#
_symmetry.space_group_name_H-M   'P 1'
#
loop_
_entity.id
_entity.type
_entity.pdbx_description
1 polymer ?
#
loop_
_entity_poly.entity_id
_entity_poly.type
_entity_poly.pdbx_seq_one_letter_code
_entity_poly.pdbx_strand_id
1 'polypeptide(L)'
;MKKILKTIIIGILTVSIATGCVRFSKEDKETNAPKESSYKVFSEWIGKKGIDSIKISAMKNNIKIYYHDNETVLIQGRYKGNYKYFIENNLLNITAFAEELGDNNLNVYLPNKVYKNISLENRDATSKIFVNVENLIISSNDEVVVEEAEIGNLKIATDNKKVQIIKDTINKAIIETKNNTKIIVDQTKVNSMNLTTESGDIFAKIKGNKQDYQINYSKNTDDSKDKQITAVSGKGKIEISFI
;
A
#
# COMPACT_ATOMS: atom_id res chain seq x y z
N MET A 1 62.57 -14.99 23.04
CA MET A 1 61.32 -15.77 23.30
C MET A 1 60.42 -15.04 24.25
N LYS A 2 59.42 -14.33 23.77
CA LYS A 2 58.26 -13.90 24.55
C LYS A 2 57.15 -13.59 23.53
N LYS A 3 56.11 -14.42 23.50
CA LYS A 3 54.88 -14.23 22.69
C LYS A 3 54.05 -13.12 23.32
N ILE A 4 53.74 -12.09 22.55
CA ILE A 4 52.80 -11.06 22.92
C ILE A 4 51.45 -11.47 22.32
N LEU A 5 50.51 -11.83 23.18
CA LEU A 5 49.13 -12.15 22.87
C LEU A 5 48.36 -10.81 22.77
N LYS A 6 47.92 -10.44 21.55
CA LYS A 6 47.05 -9.28 21.37
C LYS A 6 45.61 -9.75 21.58
N THR A 7 45.05 -9.37 22.70
CA THR A 7 43.64 -9.55 23.01
C THR A 7 42.82 -8.48 22.25
N ILE A 8 42.03 -8.91 21.27
CA ILE A 8 41.05 -8.08 20.60
C ILE A 8 39.77 -8.11 21.45
N ILE A 9 39.44 -6.99 22.09
CA ILE A 9 38.17 -6.82 22.78
C ILE A 9 37.12 -6.47 21.73
N ILE A 10 36.31 -7.45 21.37
CA ILE A 10 35.08 -7.22 20.59
C ILE A 10 33.99 -6.77 21.55
N GLY A 11 33.66 -5.50 21.52
CA GLY A 11 32.52 -4.95 22.26
C GLY A 11 31.23 -5.47 21.68
N ILE A 12 30.64 -6.47 22.32
CA ILE A 12 29.27 -6.92 22.01
C ILE A 12 28.30 -5.96 22.65
N LEU A 13 27.64 -5.14 21.82
CA LEU A 13 26.52 -4.31 22.24
C LEU A 13 25.30 -5.24 22.39
N THR A 14 25.07 -5.75 23.60
CA THR A 14 23.87 -6.52 23.93
C THR A 14 22.70 -5.56 24.06
N VAL A 15 21.86 -5.50 23.03
CA VAL A 15 20.53 -4.92 23.15
C VAL A 15 19.67 -5.90 23.95
N SER A 16 19.40 -5.56 25.19
CA SER A 16 18.53 -6.32 26.09
C SER A 16 17.11 -6.26 25.57
N ILE A 17 16.65 -7.33 24.90
CA ILE A 17 15.23 -7.55 24.62
C ILE A 17 14.61 -7.99 25.94
N ALA A 18 13.88 -7.08 26.59
CA ALA A 18 13.08 -7.42 27.76
C ALA A 18 11.90 -8.31 27.34
N THR A 19 12.09 -9.63 27.41
CA THR A 19 11.01 -10.60 27.39
C THR A 19 10.27 -10.53 28.72
N GLY A 20 9.22 -9.68 28.75
CA GLY A 20 8.35 -9.59 29.91
C GLY A 20 7.49 -10.85 30.04
N CYS A 21 7.92 -11.81 30.83
CA CYS A 21 7.04 -12.85 31.36
C CYS A 21 6.02 -12.19 32.29
N VAL A 22 4.77 -12.14 31.89
CA VAL A 22 3.68 -11.69 32.76
C VAL A 22 3.38 -12.82 33.73
N ARG A 23 3.82 -12.70 34.99
CA ARG A 23 3.30 -13.48 36.10
C ARG A 23 1.96 -12.89 36.51
N PHE A 24 0.90 -13.66 36.44
CA PHE A 24 -0.37 -13.36 37.09
C PHE A 24 -0.19 -13.49 38.60
N SER A 25 -0.15 -12.38 39.32
CA SER A 25 -0.46 -12.35 40.75
C SER A 25 -1.85 -11.74 40.94
N LYS A 26 -2.68 -12.44 41.68
CA LYS A 26 -4.01 -11.99 42.11
C LYS A 26 -3.89 -10.83 43.07
N GLU A 27 -4.93 -9.95 43.01
CA GLU A 27 -5.37 -8.96 43.97
C GLU A 27 -4.51 -7.71 44.14
N ASP A 28 -5.00 -6.52 43.69
CA ASP A 28 -5.62 -5.55 44.59
C ASP A 28 -6.09 -4.29 43.86
N LYS A 29 -7.33 -3.88 44.23
CA LYS A 29 -7.92 -2.54 44.22
C LYS A 29 -7.95 -1.74 42.90
N GLU A 30 -9.17 -1.63 42.38
CA GLU A 30 -9.60 -0.62 41.43
C GLU A 30 -9.14 0.78 41.84
N THR A 31 -8.13 1.28 41.21
CA THR A 31 -7.93 2.70 41.00
C THR A 31 -8.36 3.00 39.57
N ASN A 32 -9.43 3.76 39.39
CA ASN A 32 -9.91 4.30 38.12
C ASN A 32 -8.90 5.34 37.58
N ALA A 33 -7.70 4.90 37.21
CA ALA A 33 -6.85 5.60 36.29
C ALA A 33 -7.28 5.23 34.87
N PRO A 34 -7.48 6.18 33.95
CA PRO A 34 -7.76 5.84 32.55
C PRO A 34 -6.63 4.94 32.08
N LYS A 35 -6.96 3.72 31.63
CA LYS A 35 -6.02 2.84 30.97
C LYS A 35 -5.54 3.56 29.72
N GLU A 36 -4.37 4.18 29.77
CA GLU A 36 -3.62 4.57 28.59
C GLU A 36 -3.37 3.28 27.80
N SER A 37 -4.15 3.08 26.78
CA SER A 37 -3.95 2.00 25.84
C SER A 37 -2.73 2.34 24.99
N SER A 38 -1.57 1.88 25.43
CA SER A 38 -0.30 2.19 24.81
C SER A 38 -0.24 1.57 23.41
N TYR A 39 0.06 2.40 22.40
CA TYR A 39 0.43 1.92 21.09
C TYR A 39 1.64 0.99 21.18
N LYS A 40 1.59 -0.12 20.45
CA LYS A 40 2.75 -0.98 20.24
C LYS A 40 3.52 -0.49 19.04
N VAL A 41 4.82 -0.33 19.18
CA VAL A 41 5.75 -0.03 18.08
C VAL A 41 6.55 -1.29 17.80
N PHE A 42 6.68 -1.67 16.55
CA PHE A 42 7.46 -2.84 16.15
C PHE A 42 8.25 -2.58 14.87
N SER A 43 9.31 -3.37 14.71
CA SER A 43 10.15 -3.40 13.52
C SER A 43 10.64 -4.84 13.34
N GLU A 44 10.25 -5.49 12.26
CA GLU A 44 10.47 -6.91 12.05
C GLU A 44 11.04 -7.21 10.66
N TRP A 45 12.20 -7.85 10.62
CA TRP A 45 12.82 -8.32 9.41
C TRP A 45 12.33 -9.73 9.07
N ILE A 46 11.84 -9.89 7.85
CA ILE A 46 11.42 -11.19 7.33
C ILE A 46 12.58 -11.81 6.59
N GLY A 47 13.25 -12.76 7.23
CA GLY A 47 14.48 -13.38 6.70
C GLY A 47 14.30 -14.26 5.45
N LYS A 48 13.08 -14.54 5.02
CA LYS A 48 12.80 -15.33 3.82
C LYS A 48 13.07 -14.52 2.56
N LYS A 49 13.97 -15.00 1.71
CA LYS A 49 14.19 -14.50 0.36
C LYS A 49 13.15 -15.07 -0.63
N GLY A 50 13.03 -14.46 -1.79
CA GLY A 50 12.20 -14.98 -2.87
C GLY A 50 10.70 -14.69 -2.74
N ILE A 51 10.28 -13.83 -1.82
CA ILE A 51 8.90 -13.33 -1.77
C ILE A 51 8.64 -12.54 -3.06
N ASP A 52 7.69 -12.97 -3.86
CA ASP A 52 7.32 -12.35 -5.13
C ASP A 52 5.89 -11.82 -5.15
N SER A 53 5.10 -12.19 -4.15
CA SER A 53 3.71 -11.78 -4.03
C SER A 53 3.39 -11.37 -2.59
N ILE A 54 2.49 -10.38 -2.43
CA ILE A 54 2.14 -9.81 -1.14
C ILE A 54 0.62 -9.66 -1.06
N LYS A 55 0.05 -10.07 0.05
CA LYS A 55 -1.35 -9.83 0.39
C LYS A 55 -1.43 -9.14 1.74
N ILE A 56 -2.10 -8.01 1.77
CA ILE A 56 -2.34 -7.24 3.00
C ILE A 56 -3.83 -7.12 3.21
N SER A 57 -4.30 -7.53 4.39
CA SER A 57 -5.65 -7.28 4.87
C SER A 57 -5.59 -6.41 6.12
N ALA A 58 -6.08 -5.20 6.01
CA ALA A 58 -5.95 -4.19 7.06
C ALA A 58 -7.27 -3.47 7.35
N MET A 59 -7.39 -2.95 8.56
CA MET A 59 -8.48 -2.09 8.98
C MET A 59 -7.97 -1.03 9.95
N LYS A 60 -8.31 0.23 9.69
CA LYS A 60 -7.92 1.39 10.50
C LYS A 60 -6.40 1.59 10.64
N ASN A 61 -5.61 1.08 9.68
CA ASN A 61 -4.18 1.28 9.59
C ASN A 61 -3.82 2.02 8.31
N ASN A 62 -3.07 3.11 8.41
CA ASN A 62 -2.46 3.74 7.26
C ASN A 62 -1.37 2.82 6.71
N ILE A 63 -1.55 2.31 5.51
CA ILE A 63 -0.63 1.38 4.86
C ILE A 63 0.29 2.16 3.92
N LYS A 64 1.60 1.87 3.99
CA LYS A 64 2.57 2.37 3.03
C LYS A 64 3.49 1.24 2.59
N ILE A 65 3.67 1.10 1.28
CA ILE A 65 4.53 0.09 0.67
C ILE A 65 5.62 0.80 -0.11
N TYR A 66 6.88 0.57 0.29
CA TYR A 66 8.06 1.23 -0.26
C TYR A 66 9.11 0.24 -0.71
N TYR A 67 10.05 0.70 -1.52
CA TYR A 67 11.31 0.02 -1.73
C TYR A 67 12.33 0.35 -0.64
N HIS A 68 13.29 -0.59 -0.48
CA HIS A 68 14.54 -0.37 0.22
C HIS A 68 15.67 -1.24 -0.38
N ASP A 69 16.92 -0.97 0.02
CA ASP A 69 18.12 -1.57 -0.60
C ASP A 69 18.48 -2.97 -0.08
N ASN A 70 17.76 -3.49 0.92
CA ASN A 70 18.03 -4.82 1.45
C ASN A 70 17.28 -5.91 0.65
N GLU A 71 17.80 -7.15 0.70
CA GLU A 71 17.24 -8.31 0.00
C GLU A 71 16.04 -8.96 0.71
N THR A 72 15.71 -8.53 1.92
CA THR A 72 14.64 -9.09 2.76
C THR A 72 13.60 -8.05 3.08
N VAL A 73 12.36 -8.45 3.32
CA VAL A 73 11.27 -7.54 3.65
C VAL A 73 11.41 -7.04 5.09
N LEU A 74 11.18 -5.73 5.30
CA LEU A 74 11.06 -5.13 6.63
C LEU A 74 9.62 -4.66 6.82
N ILE A 75 9.02 -5.01 7.95
CA ILE A 75 7.71 -4.51 8.35
C ILE A 75 7.86 -3.69 9.63
N GLN A 76 7.39 -2.47 9.57
CA GLN A 76 7.39 -1.54 10.71
C GLN A 76 6.01 -1.01 10.94
N GLY A 77 5.64 -0.82 12.18
CA GLY A 77 4.34 -0.27 12.50
C GLY A 77 4.24 0.34 13.89
N ARG A 78 3.21 1.17 14.01
CA ARG A 78 2.69 1.67 15.28
C ARG A 78 1.18 1.44 15.28
N TYR A 79 0.69 0.64 16.20
CA TYR A 79 -0.71 0.28 16.20
C TYR A 79 -1.22 -0.08 17.59
N LYS A 80 -2.53 0.03 17.73
CA LYS A 80 -3.29 -0.51 18.85
C LYS A 80 -4.24 -1.57 18.27
N GLY A 81 -3.94 -2.84 18.47
CA GLY A 81 -4.72 -3.94 17.91
C GLY A 81 -3.88 -5.20 17.62
N ASN A 82 -4.25 -5.92 16.60
CA ASN A 82 -3.64 -7.19 16.22
C ASN A 82 -2.87 -7.09 14.91
N TYR A 83 -1.64 -7.60 14.91
CA TYR A 83 -0.80 -7.75 13.75
C TYR A 83 -0.25 -9.17 13.69
N LYS A 84 -0.28 -9.75 12.51
CA LYS A 84 0.35 -11.05 12.22
C LYS A 84 0.74 -11.14 10.76
N TYR A 85 1.74 -11.97 10.48
CA TYR A 85 2.05 -12.37 9.11
C TYR A 85 2.37 -13.87 9.04
N PHE A 86 2.30 -14.42 7.84
CA PHE A 86 2.81 -15.74 7.51
C PHE A 86 3.23 -15.78 6.04
N ILE A 87 4.08 -16.74 5.69
CA ILE A 87 4.58 -16.90 4.33
C ILE A 87 4.26 -18.30 3.83
N GLU A 88 3.63 -18.35 2.68
CA GLU A 88 3.31 -19.57 1.98
C GLU A 88 3.61 -19.43 0.48
N ASN A 89 4.38 -20.36 -0.09
CA ASN A 89 4.68 -20.39 -1.54
C ASN A 89 5.14 -19.05 -2.13
N ASN A 90 6.08 -18.36 -1.47
CA ASN A 90 6.58 -17.02 -1.83
C ASN A 90 5.54 -15.88 -1.72
N LEU A 91 4.36 -16.15 -1.20
CA LEU A 91 3.35 -15.16 -0.85
C LEU A 91 3.51 -14.75 0.62
N LEU A 92 3.76 -13.48 0.86
CA LEU A 92 3.71 -12.88 2.18
C LEU A 92 2.28 -12.40 2.47
N ASN A 93 1.65 -12.99 3.46
CA ASN A 93 0.34 -12.58 3.96
C ASN A 93 0.52 -11.74 5.22
N ILE A 94 -0.07 -10.56 5.25
CA ILE A 94 -0.05 -9.63 6.40
C ILE A 94 -1.49 -9.32 6.80
N THR A 95 -1.77 -9.38 8.09
CA THR A 95 -3.04 -8.96 8.67
C THR A 95 -2.78 -7.94 9.76
N ALA A 96 -3.44 -6.77 9.67
CA ALA A 96 -3.24 -5.66 10.60
C ALA A 96 -4.58 -4.99 10.91
N PHE A 97 -5.17 -5.30 12.05
CA PHE A 97 -6.44 -4.73 12.50
C PHE A 97 -6.23 -3.86 13.73
N ALA A 98 -6.46 -2.56 13.59
CA ALA A 98 -6.46 -1.65 14.71
C ALA A 98 -7.85 -1.58 15.36
N GLU A 99 -7.88 -1.42 16.67
CA GLU A 99 -9.12 -1.35 17.47
C GLU A 99 -9.87 -0.04 17.21
N GLU A 100 -9.12 1.05 17.09
CA GLU A 100 -9.64 2.40 16.94
C GLU A 100 -9.01 3.11 15.73
N LEU A 101 -9.68 4.12 15.21
CA LEU A 101 -9.06 5.10 14.31
C LEU A 101 -8.01 5.91 15.09
N GLY A 102 -6.93 6.31 14.43
CA GLY A 102 -5.87 7.11 15.03
C GLY A 102 -4.55 6.98 14.28
N ASP A 103 -3.44 7.13 15.00
CA ASP A 103 -2.09 7.10 14.43
C ASP A 103 -1.58 5.67 14.12
N ASN A 104 -2.49 4.76 13.77
CA ASN A 104 -2.11 3.42 13.38
C ASN A 104 -1.45 3.46 12.01
N ASN A 105 -0.28 2.86 11.88
CA ASN A 105 0.41 2.75 10.61
C ASN A 105 1.13 1.41 10.46
N LEU A 106 1.23 0.96 9.22
CA LEU A 106 1.97 -0.21 8.82
C LEU A 106 2.78 0.15 7.56
N ASN A 107 4.09 0.18 7.71
CA ASN A 107 5.02 0.40 6.61
C ASN A 107 5.63 -0.95 6.21
N VAL A 108 5.53 -1.29 4.94
CA VAL A 108 6.11 -2.50 4.36
C VAL A 108 7.21 -2.08 3.39
N TYR A 109 8.44 -2.36 3.75
CA TYR A 109 9.62 -2.06 2.95
C TYR A 109 10.03 -3.31 2.19
N LEU A 110 10.04 -3.22 0.90
CA LEU A 110 10.26 -4.32 -0.03
C LEU A 110 11.59 -4.20 -0.75
N PRO A 111 12.33 -5.30 -0.97
CA PRO A 111 13.46 -5.33 -1.90
C PRO A 111 13.12 -4.68 -3.24
N ASN A 112 14.05 -3.90 -3.80
CA ASN A 112 13.84 -3.22 -5.08
C ASN A 112 13.85 -4.22 -6.25
N LYS A 113 12.65 -4.65 -6.63
CA LYS A 113 12.39 -5.52 -7.78
C LYS A 113 10.94 -5.37 -8.25
N VAL A 114 10.59 -5.94 -9.38
CA VAL A 114 9.19 -6.07 -9.81
C VAL A 114 8.53 -7.25 -9.06
N TYR A 115 7.40 -7.00 -8.43
CA TYR A 115 6.59 -8.02 -7.77
C TYR A 115 5.55 -8.58 -8.75
N LYS A 116 5.22 -9.87 -8.63
CA LYS A 116 4.19 -10.48 -9.47
C LYS A 116 2.80 -9.98 -9.09
N ASN A 117 2.49 -10.05 -7.80
CA ASN A 117 1.17 -9.67 -7.31
C ASN A 117 1.26 -8.91 -5.99
N ILE A 118 0.57 -7.79 -5.93
CA ILE A 118 0.29 -7.11 -4.66
C ILE A 118 -1.22 -6.95 -4.55
N SER A 119 -1.80 -7.51 -3.50
CA SER A 119 -3.22 -7.40 -3.16
C SER A 119 -3.37 -6.70 -1.82
N LEU A 120 -4.08 -5.60 -1.79
CA LEU A 120 -4.32 -4.80 -0.60
C LEU A 120 -5.82 -4.61 -0.38
N GLU A 121 -6.32 -5.12 0.73
CA GLU A 121 -7.63 -4.78 1.27
C GLU A 121 -7.40 -3.90 2.50
N ASN A 122 -7.86 -2.65 2.48
CA ASN A 122 -7.73 -1.74 3.61
C ASN A 122 -9.04 -0.98 3.85
N ARG A 123 -9.50 -0.97 5.09
CA ARG A 123 -10.72 -0.29 5.50
C ARG A 123 -10.40 0.82 6.50
N ASP A 124 -11.08 1.97 6.32
CA ASP A 124 -11.09 3.11 7.22
C ASP A 124 -9.71 3.77 7.43
N ALA A 125 -8.79 3.63 6.45
CA ALA A 125 -7.53 4.32 6.46
C ALA A 125 -6.84 4.36 5.09
N THR A 126 -5.90 5.28 4.92
CA THR A 126 -5.21 5.56 3.66
C THR A 126 -4.27 4.43 3.25
N SER A 127 -4.17 4.19 1.94
CA SER A 127 -3.23 3.26 1.32
C SER A 127 -2.31 3.98 0.34
N LYS A 128 -0.98 3.83 0.49
CA LYS A 128 0.03 4.45 -0.38
C LYS A 128 1.01 3.40 -0.90
N ILE A 129 1.20 3.34 -2.21
CA ILE A 129 2.02 2.35 -2.90
C ILE A 129 3.06 3.04 -3.78
N PHE A 130 4.33 2.67 -3.61
CA PHE A 130 5.50 3.25 -4.29
C PHE A 130 6.42 2.16 -4.85
N VAL A 131 5.86 1.09 -5.43
CA VAL A 131 6.63 -0.07 -5.87
C VAL A 131 6.13 -0.62 -7.21
N ASN A 132 7.04 -1.19 -7.99
CA ASN A 132 6.74 -1.78 -9.29
C ASN A 132 6.11 -3.16 -9.12
N VAL A 133 5.09 -3.45 -9.93
CA VAL A 133 4.33 -4.70 -9.82
C VAL A 133 3.65 -5.08 -11.13
N GLU A 134 3.62 -6.37 -11.44
CA GLU A 134 2.88 -6.85 -12.60
C GLU A 134 1.36 -6.72 -12.41
N ASN A 135 0.86 -7.10 -11.24
CA ASN A 135 -0.57 -7.03 -10.90
C ASN A 135 -0.79 -6.38 -9.54
N LEU A 136 -1.40 -5.20 -9.52
CA LEU A 136 -1.79 -4.47 -8.31
C LEU A 136 -3.31 -4.43 -8.17
N ILE A 137 -3.81 -5.00 -7.09
CA ILE A 137 -5.25 -5.00 -6.77
C ILE A 137 -5.44 -4.32 -5.42
N ILE A 138 -6.25 -3.27 -5.40
CA ILE A 138 -6.56 -2.52 -4.18
C ILE A 138 -8.08 -2.45 -3.99
N SER A 139 -8.54 -2.89 -2.83
CA SER A 139 -9.90 -2.68 -2.33
C SER A 139 -9.83 -1.81 -1.09
N SER A 140 -10.47 -0.65 -1.13
CA SER A 140 -10.41 0.31 -0.02
C SER A 140 -11.75 1.03 0.12
N ASN A 141 -12.03 1.58 1.29
CA ASN A 141 -13.12 2.55 1.48
C ASN A 141 -12.57 3.93 1.89
N ASP A 142 -11.28 4.16 1.74
CA ASP A 142 -10.59 5.40 2.05
C ASP A 142 -9.66 5.84 0.90
N GLU A 143 -8.82 6.84 1.13
CA GLU A 143 -7.90 7.37 0.13
C GLU A 143 -6.88 6.31 -0.34
N VAL A 144 -6.69 6.24 -1.66
CA VAL A 144 -5.68 5.41 -2.32
C VAL A 144 -4.73 6.30 -3.10
N VAL A 145 -3.43 6.13 -2.89
CA VAL A 145 -2.37 6.80 -3.65
C VAL A 145 -1.43 5.75 -4.24
N VAL A 146 -1.22 5.81 -5.54
CA VAL A 146 -0.17 5.08 -6.25
C VAL A 146 0.74 6.11 -6.89
N GLU A 147 2.03 6.02 -6.64
CA GLU A 147 2.96 7.06 -7.06
C GLU A 147 4.31 6.48 -7.47
N GLU A 148 4.84 6.98 -8.61
CA GLU A 148 6.17 6.67 -9.16
C GLU A 148 6.42 5.17 -9.34
N ALA A 149 5.38 4.41 -9.80
CA ALA A 149 5.41 2.97 -9.99
C ALA A 149 5.29 2.55 -11.46
N GLU A 150 5.90 1.42 -11.80
CA GLU A 150 5.66 0.72 -13.05
C GLU A 150 4.70 -0.46 -12.79
N ILE A 151 3.54 -0.46 -13.45
CA ILE A 151 2.46 -1.40 -13.16
C ILE A 151 1.98 -2.06 -14.46
N GLY A 152 1.97 -3.38 -14.50
CA GLY A 152 1.37 -4.13 -15.59
C GLY A 152 -0.15 -3.95 -15.60
N ASN A 153 -0.83 -4.44 -14.58
CA ASN A 153 -2.27 -4.35 -14.44
C ASN A 153 -2.63 -3.74 -13.08
N LEU A 154 -3.35 -2.63 -13.11
CA LEU A 154 -3.88 -1.95 -11.93
C LEU A 154 -5.38 -2.15 -11.83
N LYS A 155 -5.87 -2.61 -10.69
CA LYS A 155 -7.29 -2.60 -10.37
C LYS A 155 -7.52 -1.95 -9.01
N ILE A 156 -8.31 -0.88 -8.98
CA ILE A 156 -8.71 -0.21 -7.75
C ILE A 156 -10.22 -0.20 -7.66
N ALA A 157 -10.73 -0.66 -6.53
CA ALA A 157 -12.12 -0.50 -6.13
C ALA A 157 -12.18 0.25 -4.80
N THR A 158 -12.87 1.39 -4.76
CA THR A 158 -13.02 2.17 -3.53
C THR A 158 -14.39 2.83 -3.44
N ASP A 159 -14.89 3.00 -2.24
CA ASP A 159 -16.23 3.53 -2.03
C ASP A 159 -16.25 5.02 -1.67
N ASN A 160 -15.16 5.57 -1.11
CA ASN A 160 -15.13 6.93 -0.58
C ASN A 160 -13.80 7.64 -0.80
N LYS A 161 -13.81 8.96 -0.58
CA LYS A 161 -12.70 9.89 -0.60
C LYS A 161 -12.04 10.08 -1.97
N LYS A 162 -10.82 9.59 -2.19
CA LYS A 162 -10.02 10.00 -3.34
C LYS A 162 -9.10 8.87 -3.82
N VAL A 163 -8.95 8.75 -5.13
CA VAL A 163 -7.90 7.94 -5.77
C VAL A 163 -6.93 8.86 -6.47
N GLN A 164 -5.63 8.67 -6.25
CA GLN A 164 -4.56 9.41 -6.90
C GLN A 164 -3.57 8.44 -7.55
N ILE A 165 -3.31 8.65 -8.82
CA ILE A 165 -2.33 7.93 -9.64
C ILE A 165 -1.35 8.99 -10.14
N ILE A 166 -0.09 8.96 -9.69
CA ILE A 166 0.81 10.10 -9.86
C ILE A 166 2.14 9.63 -10.45
N LYS A 167 2.50 10.15 -11.64
CA LYS A 167 3.78 9.88 -12.34
C LYS A 167 4.06 8.39 -12.60
N ASP A 168 3.04 7.58 -12.71
CA ASP A 168 3.15 6.15 -12.94
C ASP A 168 3.35 5.82 -14.43
N THR A 169 3.81 4.58 -14.70
CA THR A 169 3.73 3.95 -16.01
C THR A 169 2.88 2.69 -15.88
N ILE A 170 1.72 2.67 -16.54
CA ILE A 170 0.73 1.62 -16.38
C ILE A 170 0.36 1.04 -17.74
N ASN A 171 0.41 -0.29 -17.87
CA ASN A 171 -0.08 -0.92 -19.09
C ASN A 171 -1.61 -0.90 -19.15
N LYS A 172 -2.27 -1.41 -18.11
CA LYS A 172 -3.74 -1.42 -18.02
C LYS A 172 -4.23 -1.00 -16.63
N ALA A 173 -5.16 -0.05 -16.58
CA ALA A 173 -5.79 0.38 -15.34
C ALA A 173 -7.31 0.25 -15.40
N ILE A 174 -7.90 -0.25 -14.32
CA ILE A 174 -9.34 -0.25 -14.07
C ILE A 174 -9.55 0.37 -12.68
N ILE A 175 -10.18 1.53 -12.64
CA ILE A 175 -10.48 2.25 -11.39
C ILE A 175 -11.98 2.45 -11.31
N GLU A 176 -12.59 1.78 -10.35
CA GLU A 176 -14.02 1.83 -10.10
C GLU A 176 -14.27 2.41 -8.71
N THR A 177 -15.01 3.48 -8.66
CA THR A 177 -15.33 4.14 -7.39
C THR A 177 -16.83 4.33 -7.23
N LYS A 178 -17.29 4.30 -5.99
CA LYS A 178 -18.66 4.60 -5.64
C LYS A 178 -18.75 5.99 -5.00
N ASN A 179 -19.97 6.39 -4.74
CA ASN A 179 -20.28 7.66 -4.09
C ASN A 179 -19.62 8.85 -4.81
N ASN A 180 -19.26 9.87 -4.05
CA ASN A 180 -18.65 11.11 -4.56
C ASN A 180 -17.11 11.04 -4.57
N THR A 181 -16.53 9.90 -4.95
CA THR A 181 -15.09 9.68 -4.94
C THR A 181 -14.42 10.38 -6.12
N LYS A 182 -13.45 11.24 -5.82
CA LYS A 182 -12.65 11.94 -6.83
C LYS A 182 -11.51 11.04 -7.34
N ILE A 183 -11.40 10.92 -8.68
CA ILE A 183 -10.28 10.23 -9.34
C ILE A 183 -9.33 11.26 -9.93
N ILE A 184 -8.07 11.22 -9.53
CA ILE A 184 -7.00 12.09 -10.05
C ILE A 184 -5.91 11.22 -10.64
N VAL A 185 -5.63 11.41 -11.92
CA VAL A 185 -4.48 10.83 -12.61
C VAL A 185 -3.59 11.99 -13.04
N ASP A 186 -2.37 12.06 -12.54
CA ASP A 186 -1.46 13.16 -12.86
C ASP A 186 -0.13 12.66 -13.43
N GLN A 187 0.27 13.20 -14.57
CA GLN A 187 1.54 12.93 -15.25
C GLN A 187 1.83 11.43 -15.46
N THR A 188 0.79 10.63 -15.69
CA THR A 188 0.88 9.17 -15.83
C THR A 188 0.88 8.76 -17.30
N LYS A 189 1.79 7.83 -17.66
CA LYS A 189 1.79 7.16 -18.96
C LYS A 189 0.94 5.91 -18.85
N VAL A 190 0.01 5.71 -19.79
CA VAL A 190 -0.88 4.54 -19.77
C VAL A 190 -1.16 4.05 -21.19
N ASN A 191 -1.36 2.75 -21.38
CA ASN A 191 -1.84 2.20 -22.65
C ASN A 191 -3.36 2.06 -22.65
N SER A 192 -3.94 1.48 -21.60
CA SER A 192 -5.40 1.35 -21.47
C SER A 192 -5.86 1.75 -20.06
N MET A 193 -6.86 2.61 -19.97
CA MET A 193 -7.39 3.08 -18.70
C MET A 193 -8.91 3.18 -18.72
N ASN A 194 -9.55 2.58 -17.73
CA ASN A 194 -10.99 2.70 -17.49
C ASN A 194 -11.22 3.33 -16.12
N LEU A 195 -11.81 4.51 -16.10
CA LEU A 195 -12.11 5.29 -14.92
C LEU A 195 -13.62 5.42 -14.76
N THR A 196 -14.18 4.87 -13.71
CA THR A 196 -15.62 4.91 -13.44
C THR A 196 -15.89 5.41 -12.03
N THR A 197 -16.79 6.38 -11.90
CA THR A 197 -17.31 6.87 -10.62
C THR A 197 -18.82 7.08 -10.70
N GLU A 198 -19.52 6.89 -9.59
CA GLU A 198 -20.98 7.13 -9.56
C GLU A 198 -21.33 8.63 -9.62
N SER A 199 -20.60 9.47 -8.88
CA SER A 199 -20.89 10.91 -8.83
C SER A 199 -19.67 11.80 -8.58
N GLY A 200 -18.47 11.25 -8.48
CA GLY A 200 -17.23 12.00 -8.27
C GLY A 200 -16.67 12.60 -9.56
N ASP A 201 -15.74 13.53 -9.40
CA ASP A 201 -15.02 14.12 -10.52
C ASP A 201 -13.87 13.23 -10.98
N ILE A 202 -13.56 13.25 -12.27
CA ILE A 202 -12.43 12.60 -12.90
C ILE A 202 -11.51 13.65 -13.53
N PHE A 203 -10.27 13.73 -13.08
CA PHE A 203 -9.23 14.60 -13.64
C PHE A 203 -8.04 13.73 -14.06
N ALA A 204 -7.77 13.68 -15.36
CA ALA A 204 -6.68 12.89 -15.90
C ALA A 204 -5.74 13.75 -16.74
N LYS A 205 -4.46 13.78 -16.34
CA LYS A 205 -3.36 14.40 -17.07
C LYS A 205 -2.39 13.33 -17.52
N ILE A 206 -2.49 12.95 -18.77
CA ILE A 206 -1.83 11.79 -19.37
C ILE A 206 -0.54 12.21 -20.09
N LYS A 207 0.56 11.48 -19.86
CA LYS A 207 1.79 11.62 -20.66
C LYS A 207 1.64 10.98 -22.02
N GLY A 208 1.73 11.80 -23.09
CA GLY A 208 1.68 11.34 -24.48
C GLY A 208 0.87 12.24 -25.38
N ASN A 209 0.81 11.90 -26.66
CA ASN A 209 0.07 12.68 -27.64
C ASN A 209 -1.40 12.25 -27.63
N LYS A 210 -2.32 13.22 -27.59
CA LYS A 210 -3.77 12.96 -27.65
C LYS A 210 -4.17 12.12 -28.86
N GLN A 211 -3.49 12.31 -29.98
CA GLN A 211 -3.77 11.60 -31.25
C GLN A 211 -3.52 10.09 -31.17
N ASP A 212 -2.68 9.63 -30.22
CA ASP A 212 -2.39 8.22 -30.03
C ASP A 212 -3.52 7.49 -29.30
N TYR A 213 -4.44 8.21 -28.67
CA TYR A 213 -5.47 7.65 -27.81
C TYR A 213 -6.86 7.75 -28.42
N GLN A 214 -7.67 6.72 -28.18
CA GLN A 214 -9.11 6.77 -28.28
C GLN A 214 -9.67 7.18 -26.90
N ILE A 215 -10.49 8.22 -26.86
CA ILE A 215 -11.10 8.72 -25.63
C ILE A 215 -12.61 8.49 -25.69
N ASN A 216 -13.11 7.71 -24.73
CA ASN A 216 -14.53 7.38 -24.62
C ASN A 216 -15.09 7.95 -23.31
N TYR A 217 -16.27 8.59 -23.40
CA TYR A 217 -17.02 9.12 -22.26
C TYR A 217 -18.25 8.29 -21.91
N SER A 218 -18.33 7.07 -22.46
CA SER A 218 -19.39 6.11 -22.20
C SER A 218 -18.83 4.70 -22.13
N LYS A 219 -19.60 3.76 -21.56
CA LYS A 219 -19.18 2.36 -21.46
C LYS A 219 -19.11 1.60 -22.78
N ASN A 220 -19.65 2.15 -23.86
CA ASN A 220 -19.57 1.55 -25.19
C ASN A 220 -18.24 1.93 -25.82
N THR A 221 -17.31 0.98 -25.88
CA THR A 221 -15.99 1.16 -26.46
C THR A 221 -15.98 0.70 -27.90
N ASP A 222 -15.49 1.56 -28.78
CA ASP A 222 -15.03 1.17 -30.10
C ASP A 222 -13.52 0.86 -29.97
N ASP A 223 -13.08 -0.37 -30.26
CA ASP A 223 -11.72 -0.85 -30.00
C ASP A 223 -10.74 -0.53 -31.14
N SER A 224 -10.87 0.64 -31.78
CA SER A 224 -10.13 1.00 -32.98
C SER A 224 -8.66 1.41 -32.77
N LYS A 225 -8.21 1.66 -31.53
CA LYS A 225 -6.83 2.03 -31.20
C LYS A 225 -6.25 1.19 -30.07
N ASP A 226 -4.93 0.96 -30.14
CA ASP A 226 -4.18 0.21 -29.13
C ASP A 226 -4.14 0.93 -27.77
N LYS A 227 -4.25 2.27 -27.77
CA LYS A 227 -4.32 3.08 -26.56
C LYS A 227 -5.71 3.64 -26.34
N GLN A 228 -6.28 3.37 -25.19
CA GLN A 228 -7.66 3.72 -24.89
C GLN A 228 -7.80 4.35 -23.50
N ILE A 229 -8.64 5.36 -23.41
CA ILE A 229 -9.06 5.94 -22.14
C ILE A 229 -10.58 6.02 -22.14
N THR A 230 -11.20 5.31 -21.21
CA THR A 230 -12.64 5.41 -20.95
C THR A 230 -12.83 6.08 -19.60
N ALA A 231 -13.63 7.14 -19.55
CA ALA A 231 -13.94 7.85 -18.33
C ALA A 231 -15.45 8.08 -18.22
N VAL A 232 -16.05 7.57 -17.15
CA VAL A 232 -17.51 7.64 -16.92
C VAL A 232 -17.77 8.16 -15.51
N SER A 233 -18.51 9.25 -15.41
CA SER A 233 -19.06 9.75 -14.15
C SER A 233 -20.58 9.90 -14.27
N GLY A 234 -21.32 9.46 -13.26
CA GLY A 234 -22.78 9.61 -13.26
C GLY A 234 -23.22 11.07 -13.11
N LYS A 235 -22.52 11.89 -12.32
CA LYS A 235 -22.87 13.29 -12.03
C LYS A 235 -21.68 14.25 -11.97
N GLY A 236 -20.44 13.74 -11.90
CA GLY A 236 -19.25 14.53 -11.74
C GLY A 236 -18.69 15.06 -13.05
N LYS A 237 -17.74 15.98 -12.94
CA LYS A 237 -16.99 16.55 -14.06
C LYS A 237 -15.93 15.57 -14.55
N ILE A 238 -15.73 15.50 -15.87
CA ILE A 238 -14.64 14.74 -16.48
C ILE A 238 -13.73 15.68 -17.25
N GLU A 239 -12.47 15.72 -16.90
CA GLU A 239 -11.43 16.46 -17.61
C GLU A 239 -10.26 15.53 -17.94
N ILE A 240 -9.94 15.36 -19.22
CA ILE A 240 -8.80 14.60 -19.71
C ILE A 240 -7.92 15.55 -20.51
N SER A 241 -6.65 15.66 -20.11
CA SER A 241 -5.62 16.47 -20.76
C SER A 241 -4.37 15.65 -21.04
N PHE A 242 -3.52 16.13 -21.93
CA PHE A 242 -2.28 15.47 -22.34
C PHE A 242 -1.10 16.42 -22.19
N ILE A 243 0.08 15.86 -21.82
CA ILE A 243 1.36 16.57 -21.66
C ILE A 243 2.50 15.78 -22.30
#